data_e917d31ced027235e3826003aff8235e
#
_entry.id   e917d31ced027235e3826003aff8235e
#
_cell.length_a   1.000
_cell.length_b   1.000
_cell.length_c   1.000
_cell.angle_alpha   90.00
_cell.angle_beta   90.00
_cell.angle_gamma   90.00
#
_symmetry.space_group_name_H-M   'P 1'
#
loop_
_entity.id
_entity.type
_entity.pdbx_description
1 polymer ?
#
loop_
_entity_poly.entity_id
_entity_poly.type
_entity_poly.pdbx_seq_one_letter_code
_entity_poly.pdbx_strand_id
1 'polypeptide(L)'
;MSKQITFEYEDKPYTLEYTLRTAGQANEDGFVLEQMSEKPALMIPKLVYWAFIRHHKNITRAKTEEIYAWIRDKQGFVTAVGEMYAEAVNALVDDGEDAGNANWTMS
;
A
#
# COMPACT_ATOMS: atom_id res chain seq x y z
N MET A 1 3.39 -11.42 -8.63
CA MET A 1 4.31 -10.27 -8.58
C MET A 1 3.60 -9.09 -7.99
N SER A 2 4.22 -8.41 -7.03
CA SER A 2 3.61 -7.22 -6.48
C SER A 2 3.84 -6.04 -7.41
N LYS A 3 2.84 -5.17 -7.48
CA LYS A 3 2.95 -3.93 -8.22
C LYS A 3 3.78 -2.94 -7.44
N GLN A 4 4.49 -2.09 -8.14
CA GLN A 4 5.30 -1.04 -7.54
C GLN A 4 5.04 0.28 -8.27
N ILE A 5 5.15 1.38 -7.53
CA ILE A 5 5.12 2.71 -8.10
C ILE A 5 6.50 3.32 -7.84
N THR A 6 7.14 3.85 -8.90
CA THR A 6 8.45 4.47 -8.76
C THR A 6 8.42 5.89 -9.30
N PHE A 7 9.14 6.78 -8.64
CA PHE A 7 9.26 8.17 -9.09
C PHE A 7 10.47 8.81 -8.40
N GLU A 8 10.82 10.01 -8.86
CA GLU A 8 11.86 10.80 -8.22
C GLU A 8 11.25 12.06 -7.63
N TYR A 9 11.69 12.41 -6.44
CA TYR A 9 11.31 13.64 -5.76
C TYR A 9 12.57 14.25 -5.18
N GLU A 10 12.85 15.49 -5.58
CA GLU A 10 14.07 16.20 -5.14
C GLU A 10 15.34 15.37 -5.39
N ASP A 11 15.44 14.82 -6.60
CA ASP A 11 16.58 14.02 -7.07
C ASP A 11 16.80 12.71 -6.30
N LYS A 12 15.82 12.30 -5.52
CA LYS A 12 15.86 11.03 -4.80
C LYS A 12 14.82 10.07 -5.36
N PRO A 13 15.21 8.83 -5.68
CA PRO A 13 14.23 7.84 -6.14
C PRO A 13 13.41 7.29 -4.98
N TYR A 14 12.13 7.08 -5.24
CA TYR A 14 11.22 6.47 -4.27
C TYR A 14 10.50 5.31 -4.93
N THR A 15 10.30 4.25 -4.15
CA THR A 15 9.56 3.07 -4.58
C THR A 15 8.48 2.78 -3.55
N LEU A 16 7.24 2.69 -4.02
CA LEU A 16 6.10 2.35 -3.18
C LEU A 16 5.65 0.94 -3.50
N GLU A 17 5.33 0.20 -2.48
CA GLU A 17 4.87 -1.17 -2.64
C GLU A 17 4.11 -1.59 -1.39
N TYR A 18 3.07 -2.40 -1.56
CA TYR A 18 2.42 -3.05 -0.43
C TYR A 18 2.78 -4.52 -0.41
N THR A 19 3.11 -4.99 0.77
CA THR A 19 3.23 -6.42 1.06
C THR A 19 2.13 -6.76 2.06
N LEU A 20 1.91 -8.05 2.29
CA LEU A 20 0.96 -8.47 3.30
C LEU A 20 1.30 -7.86 4.66
N ARG A 21 2.58 -7.80 4.97
CA ARG A 21 3.03 -7.24 6.25
C ARG A 21 2.69 -5.76 6.38
N THR A 22 2.99 -4.96 5.36
CA THR A 22 2.71 -3.52 5.45
C THR A 22 1.22 -3.23 5.37
N ALA A 23 0.46 -4.06 4.64
CA ALA A 23 -1.00 -3.95 4.65
C ALA A 23 -1.55 -4.19 6.06
N GLY A 24 -1.02 -5.21 6.75
CA GLY A 24 -1.42 -5.47 8.13
C GLY A 24 -1.07 -4.33 9.07
N GLN A 25 0.12 -3.73 8.88
CA GLN A 25 0.53 -2.59 9.69
C GLN A 25 -0.38 -1.38 9.44
N ALA A 26 -0.80 -1.18 8.19
CA ALA A 26 -1.74 -0.10 7.89
C ALA A 26 -3.06 -0.31 8.61
N ASN A 27 -3.54 -1.55 8.66
CA ASN A 27 -4.78 -1.87 9.40
C ASN A 27 -4.61 -1.60 10.89
N GLU A 28 -3.47 -1.95 11.46
CA GLU A 28 -3.21 -1.67 12.87
C GLU A 28 -3.18 -0.17 13.16
N ASP A 29 -2.75 0.62 12.17
CA ASP A 29 -2.72 2.08 12.28
C ASP A 29 -4.11 2.70 12.09
N GLY A 30 -5.11 1.89 11.79
CA GLY A 30 -6.49 2.35 11.63
C GLY A 30 -6.96 2.51 10.20
N PHE A 31 -6.16 2.07 9.22
CA PHE A 31 -6.59 2.14 7.84
C PHE A 31 -7.65 1.09 7.56
N VAL A 32 -8.80 1.52 7.01
CA VAL A 32 -9.89 0.64 6.58
C VAL A 32 -10.27 1.07 5.17
N LEU A 33 -10.08 0.17 4.20
CA LEU A 33 -10.30 0.49 2.79
C LEU A 33 -11.71 1.02 2.53
N GLU A 34 -12.70 0.39 3.15
CA GLU A 34 -14.11 0.76 2.96
C GLU A 34 -14.44 2.16 3.47
N GLN A 35 -13.60 2.72 4.33
CA GLN A 35 -13.82 4.05 4.87
C GLN A 35 -13.14 5.17 4.08
N MET A 36 -12.42 4.82 3.01
CA MET A 36 -11.69 5.84 2.23
C MET A 36 -12.62 6.90 1.64
N SER A 37 -13.78 6.50 1.16
CA SER A 37 -14.70 7.48 0.57
C SER A 37 -15.42 8.32 1.62
N GLU A 38 -15.59 7.79 2.83
CA GLU A 38 -16.26 8.50 3.91
C GLU A 38 -15.33 9.41 4.70
N LYS A 39 -14.09 8.96 4.89
CA LYS A 39 -13.10 9.66 5.72
C LYS A 39 -11.77 9.79 4.98
N PRO A 40 -11.75 10.45 3.81
CA PRO A 40 -10.53 10.50 3.01
C PRO A 40 -9.38 11.21 3.70
N ALA A 41 -9.65 12.29 4.46
CA ALA A 41 -8.59 13.02 5.14
C ALA A 41 -7.87 12.18 6.20
N LEU A 42 -8.56 11.18 6.74
CA LEU A 42 -7.98 10.29 7.72
C LEU A 42 -7.34 9.06 7.06
N MET A 43 -8.00 8.49 6.07
CA MET A 43 -7.58 7.22 5.46
C MET A 43 -6.47 7.37 4.43
N ILE A 44 -6.56 8.37 3.55
CA ILE A 44 -5.57 8.52 2.46
C ILE A 44 -4.15 8.70 2.99
N PRO A 45 -3.90 9.56 3.99
CA PRO A 45 -2.53 9.67 4.51
C PRO A 45 -1.98 8.35 5.06
N LYS A 46 -2.82 7.54 5.70
CA LYS A 46 -2.38 6.24 6.21
C LYS A 46 -2.04 5.28 5.06
N LEU A 47 -2.89 5.23 4.05
CA LEU A 47 -2.67 4.38 2.89
C LEU A 47 -1.34 4.72 2.21
N VAL A 48 -1.09 6.00 2.00
CA VAL A 48 0.13 6.46 1.31
C VAL A 48 1.36 6.21 2.18
N TYR A 49 1.29 6.53 3.47
CA TYR A 49 2.43 6.34 4.36
C TYR A 49 2.95 4.90 4.35
N TRP A 50 2.05 3.94 4.53
CA TRP A 50 2.46 2.53 4.61
C TRP A 50 2.94 1.98 3.28
N ALA A 51 2.56 2.61 2.16
CA ALA A 51 3.09 2.25 0.85
C ALA A 51 4.57 2.58 0.72
N PHE A 52 5.07 3.60 1.41
CA PHE A 52 6.50 3.95 1.41
C PHE A 52 7.33 3.00 2.27
N ILE A 53 6.76 2.48 3.34
CA ILE A 53 7.53 1.84 4.41
C ILE A 53 8.32 0.62 3.93
N ARG A 54 7.81 -0.13 2.96
CA ARG A 54 8.50 -1.33 2.48
C ARG A 54 9.93 -1.04 2.04
N HIS A 55 10.14 0.08 1.36
CA HIS A 55 11.44 0.45 0.80
C HIS A 55 12.07 1.64 1.50
N HIS A 56 11.35 2.34 2.34
CA HIS A 56 11.82 3.55 3.02
C HIS A 56 11.41 3.49 4.49
N LYS A 57 12.08 2.62 5.24
CA LYS A 57 11.68 2.29 6.61
C LYS A 57 11.70 3.47 7.56
N ASN A 58 12.59 4.44 7.31
CA ASN A 58 12.77 5.57 8.22
C ASN A 58 12.05 6.84 7.77
N ILE A 59 11.23 6.76 6.73
CA ILE A 59 10.51 7.94 6.25
C ILE A 59 9.49 8.38 7.30
N THR A 60 9.33 9.70 7.43
CA THR A 60 8.37 10.23 8.40
C THR A 60 7.02 10.47 7.74
N ARG A 61 5.97 10.57 8.56
CA ARG A 61 4.64 10.90 8.04
C ARG A 61 4.63 12.28 7.40
N ALA A 62 5.33 13.23 8.01
CA ALA A 62 5.43 14.57 7.43
C ALA A 62 6.05 14.54 6.04
N LYS A 63 7.07 13.71 5.84
CA LYS A 63 7.72 13.60 4.54
C LYS A 63 6.79 12.97 3.51
N THR A 64 6.06 11.93 3.88
CA THR A 64 5.11 11.31 2.94
C THR A 64 4.00 12.27 2.57
N GLU A 65 3.54 13.09 3.51
CA GLU A 65 2.51 14.09 3.21
C GLU A 65 3.04 15.18 2.29
N GLU A 66 4.30 15.60 2.50
CA GLU A 66 4.95 16.56 1.63
C GLU A 66 5.03 16.04 0.19
N ILE A 67 5.46 14.79 0.02
CA ILE A 67 5.59 14.18 -1.29
C ILE A 67 4.21 14.02 -1.94
N TYR A 68 3.22 13.58 -1.15
CA TYR A 68 1.87 13.43 -1.67
C TYR A 68 1.32 14.76 -2.20
N ALA A 69 1.58 15.85 -1.47
CA ALA A 69 1.12 17.18 -1.90
C ALA A 69 1.74 17.57 -3.24
N TRP A 70 2.94 17.10 -3.53
CA TRP A 70 3.65 17.37 -4.78
C TRP A 70 3.13 16.52 -5.95
N ILE A 71 2.56 15.35 -5.69
CA ILE A 71 2.11 14.41 -6.72
C ILE A 71 1.04 15.04 -7.62
N ARG A 72 1.17 14.84 -8.92
CA ARG A 72 0.14 15.20 -9.89
C ARG A 72 -0.81 14.02 -10.05
N ASP A 73 -2.05 14.34 -10.45
CA ASP A 73 -3.10 13.32 -10.60
C ASP A 73 -3.25 12.49 -9.34
N LYS A 74 -3.56 13.21 -8.25
CA LYS A 74 -3.69 12.54 -6.95
C LYS A 74 -4.73 11.43 -6.95
N GLN A 75 -5.83 11.63 -7.68
CA GLN A 75 -6.87 10.61 -7.76
C GLN A 75 -6.34 9.31 -8.39
N GLY A 76 -5.61 9.43 -9.51
CA GLY A 76 -5.00 8.28 -10.14
C GLY A 76 -3.95 7.63 -9.26
N PHE A 77 -3.15 8.44 -8.56
CA PHE A 77 -2.14 7.95 -7.64
C PHE A 77 -2.77 7.16 -6.50
N VAL A 78 -3.80 7.70 -5.85
CA VAL A 78 -4.49 7.03 -4.75
C VAL A 78 -5.14 5.73 -5.23
N THR A 79 -5.72 5.75 -6.43
CA THR A 79 -6.31 4.55 -7.01
C THR A 79 -5.24 3.46 -7.19
N ALA A 80 -4.08 3.83 -7.73
CA ALA A 80 -3.00 2.87 -7.94
C ALA A 80 -2.47 2.31 -6.61
N VAL A 81 -2.29 3.17 -5.61
CA VAL A 81 -1.83 2.72 -4.29
C VAL A 81 -2.87 1.81 -3.64
N GLY A 82 -4.15 2.16 -3.78
CA GLY A 82 -5.24 1.32 -3.28
C GLY A 82 -5.28 -0.06 -3.92
N GLU A 83 -4.99 -0.11 -5.21
CA GLU A 83 -4.92 -1.40 -5.91
C GLU A 83 -3.75 -2.25 -5.40
N MET A 84 -2.61 -1.63 -5.13
CA MET A 84 -1.47 -2.35 -4.55
C MET A 84 -1.84 -2.94 -3.18
N TYR A 85 -2.54 -2.15 -2.36
CA TYR A 85 -3.00 -2.62 -1.07
C TYR A 85 -3.96 -3.80 -1.22
N ALA A 86 -4.95 -3.66 -2.12
CA ALA A 86 -5.94 -4.71 -2.32
C ALA A 86 -5.31 -6.01 -2.82
N GLU A 87 -4.33 -5.92 -3.73
CA GLU A 87 -3.64 -7.11 -4.20
C GLU A 87 -2.90 -7.82 -3.08
N ALA A 88 -2.24 -7.05 -2.22
CA ALA A 88 -1.50 -7.63 -1.10
C ALA A 88 -2.44 -8.36 -0.14
N VAL A 89 -3.61 -7.78 0.13
CA VAL A 89 -4.59 -8.39 1.02
C VAL A 89 -5.24 -9.62 0.37
N ASN A 90 -5.55 -9.53 -0.93
CA ASN A 90 -6.19 -10.64 -1.64
C ASN A 90 -5.29 -11.86 -1.69
N ALA A 91 -3.98 -11.68 -1.62
CA ALA A 91 -3.04 -12.80 -1.59
C ALA A 91 -3.26 -13.72 -0.39
N LEU A 92 -3.96 -13.24 0.65
CA LEU A 92 -4.30 -14.09 1.79
C LEU A 92 -5.28 -15.20 1.45
N VAL A 93 -6.17 -14.95 0.50
CA VAL A 93 -7.27 -15.86 0.23
C VAL A 93 -7.26 -16.40 -1.19
N ASP A 94 -6.43 -15.82 -2.07
CA ASP A 94 -6.35 -16.26 -3.46
C ASP A 94 -5.27 -17.32 -3.62
N ASP A 95 -5.56 -18.38 -4.37
CA ASP A 95 -4.54 -19.32 -4.79
C ASP A 95 -3.70 -18.68 -5.87
N GLY A 96 -2.39 -18.69 -5.70
CA GLY A 96 -1.49 -18.19 -6.72
C GLY A 96 -1.38 -19.20 -7.86
N GLU A 97 -0.80 -18.78 -8.97
CA GLU A 97 -0.52 -19.66 -10.08
C GLU A 97 0.40 -20.81 -9.67
N ASP A 98 1.25 -20.55 -8.70
CA ASP A 98 2.19 -21.52 -8.18
C ASP A 98 1.76 -22.02 -6.80
N ALA A 99 0.46 -22.22 -6.60
CA ALA A 99 -0.05 -22.70 -5.32
C ALA A 99 0.61 -24.01 -4.90
N GLY A 100 1.16 -24.72 -5.86
CA GLY A 100 1.96 -25.88 -5.57
C GLY A 100 1.15 -27.03 -5.02
N ASN A 101 1.83 -27.84 -4.21
CA ASN A 101 1.29 -29.10 -3.74
C ASN A 101 0.92 -29.08 -2.27
N ALA A 102 0.89 -27.92 -1.67
CA ALA A 102 0.60 -27.79 -0.24
C ALA A 102 -0.90 -27.84 0.00
N ASN A 103 -1.49 -29.00 -0.25
CA ASN A 103 -2.91 -29.22 -0.01
C ASN A 103 -3.15 -29.53 1.46
N TRP A 104 -4.25 -29.03 1.96
CA TRP A 104 -4.66 -29.30 3.33
C TRP A 104 -6.06 -29.90 3.34
N THR A 105 -6.36 -30.69 4.38
CA THR A 105 -7.70 -31.22 4.57
C THR A 105 -8.09 -31.07 6.03
N MET A 106 -9.37 -30.90 6.26
CA MET A 106 -9.91 -30.85 7.61
C MET A 106 -10.40 -32.23 7.99
N SER A 107 -9.93 -32.74 9.10
CA SER A 107 -10.36 -34.09 9.58
C SER A 107 -11.23 -33.99 10.81
#